data_f40c1783e3df1f71b83d75c1c592993c
#
_entry.id   f40c1783e3df1f71b83d75c1c592993c
#
_cell.length_a   1.000
_cell.length_b   1.000
_cell.length_c   1.000
_cell.angle_alpha   90.00
_cell.angle_beta   90.00
_cell.angle_gamma   90.00
#
_symmetry.space_group_name_H-M   'P 1'
#
loop_
_entity.id
_entity.type
_entity.pdbx_description
1 polymer ?
#
loop_
_entity_poly.entity_id
_entity_poly.type
_entity_poly.pdbx_seq_one_letter_code
_entity_poly.pdbx_strand_id
1 'polypeptide(L)'
;MIQLTDIHKSYTVGNKQVQALKGVTLNVEKGQIFGVIGFSGAGKSTLLRTINLLEKPSSGSVVVNGQDMLSLKEKDLRNARKKIGIIFQHFNLLSSYNVFDNVAEILRMNRVPKDVIKQKVEDLLRLVGLEDKANSYPSQLSGGQKQRVGIARALATDPEILLCDEATSALDPQTTDSILELLLDINRKFNLTIVLITHEMQVIKKICDNVAIMENGVVIEQGTVLDIFSNPQQQTTRNFIKTIFDDDVPQEILSKIKQTGPASKILRVAFRGDAALDPVLGTLSARFPVSTNLLYGSITSIKGTALGILLLHISGEEKDVQTGIEFLRESVYNVEIVSREGGTR
;
A
#
# COMPACT_ATOMS: atom_id res chain seq x y z
N MET A 1 12.82 -11.06 -5.17
CA MET A 1 12.03 -12.03 -4.39
C MET A 1 10.84 -12.55 -5.17
N ILE A 2 9.98 -11.68 -5.67
CA ILE A 2 8.84 -12.01 -6.54
C ILE A 2 8.99 -11.21 -7.83
N GLN A 3 8.87 -11.89 -8.99
CA GLN A 3 8.90 -11.26 -10.31
C GLN A 3 7.69 -11.76 -11.11
N LEU A 4 6.82 -10.86 -11.46
CA LEU A 4 5.70 -11.07 -12.37
C LEU A 4 6.02 -10.34 -13.67
N THR A 5 5.97 -11.04 -14.80
CA THR A 5 6.28 -10.44 -16.10
C THR A 5 5.16 -10.72 -17.08
N ASP A 6 4.56 -9.64 -17.58
CA ASP A 6 3.50 -9.66 -18.60
C ASP A 6 2.34 -10.60 -18.25
N ILE A 7 1.84 -10.51 -17.01
CA ILE A 7 0.79 -11.39 -16.50
C ILE A 7 -0.56 -11.02 -17.09
N HIS A 8 -1.15 -11.96 -17.79
CA HIS A 8 -2.53 -11.90 -18.27
C HIS A 8 -3.41 -12.93 -17.56
N LYS A 9 -4.64 -12.56 -17.23
CA LYS A 9 -5.64 -13.49 -16.70
C LYS A 9 -7.02 -13.15 -17.22
N SER A 10 -7.66 -14.12 -17.85
CA SER A 10 -9.05 -14.03 -18.29
C SER A 10 -9.90 -15.08 -17.60
N TYR A 11 -11.15 -14.72 -17.32
CA TYR A 11 -12.19 -15.60 -16.81
C TYR A 11 -13.32 -15.68 -17.85
N THR A 12 -13.94 -16.85 -18.00
CA THR A 12 -15.17 -17.01 -18.77
C THR A 12 -16.37 -16.93 -17.83
N VAL A 13 -17.19 -15.90 -17.99
CA VAL A 13 -18.43 -15.70 -17.22
C VAL A 13 -19.61 -15.79 -18.20
N GLY A 14 -20.30 -16.93 -18.19
CA GLY A 14 -21.27 -17.24 -19.23
C GLY A 14 -20.62 -17.27 -20.62
N ASN A 15 -21.12 -16.46 -21.54
CA ASN A 15 -20.57 -16.32 -22.91
C ASN A 15 -19.58 -15.15 -23.08
N LYS A 16 -19.19 -14.48 -21.99
CA LYS A 16 -18.28 -13.33 -22.03
C LYS A 16 -16.93 -13.69 -21.43
N GLN A 17 -15.86 -13.25 -22.09
CA GLN A 17 -14.52 -13.24 -21.48
C GLN A 17 -14.33 -11.92 -20.74
N VAL A 18 -13.93 -12.02 -19.46
CA VAL A 18 -13.56 -10.88 -18.61
C VAL A 18 -12.06 -10.97 -18.35
N GLN A 19 -11.32 -10.00 -18.83
CA GLN A 19 -9.88 -9.92 -18.68
C GLN A 19 -9.57 -9.21 -17.36
N ALA A 20 -9.20 -9.98 -16.32
CA ALA A 20 -8.91 -9.48 -14.97
C ALA A 20 -7.49 -8.90 -14.84
N LEU A 21 -6.52 -9.43 -15.60
CA LEU A 21 -5.15 -8.90 -15.67
C LEU A 21 -4.75 -8.77 -17.15
N LYS A 22 -4.07 -7.67 -17.48
CA LYS A 22 -3.78 -7.24 -18.86
C LYS A 22 -2.32 -6.80 -19.01
N GLY A 23 -1.37 -7.75 -18.86
CA GLY A 23 0.06 -7.46 -19.03
C GLY A 23 0.69 -6.85 -17.78
N VAL A 24 0.32 -7.34 -16.58
CA VAL A 24 0.87 -6.83 -15.31
C VAL A 24 2.31 -7.28 -15.15
N THR A 25 3.21 -6.30 -14.97
CA THR A 25 4.63 -6.52 -14.63
C THR A 25 4.93 -5.87 -13.28
N LEU A 26 5.53 -6.64 -12.36
CA LEU A 26 5.77 -6.22 -10.99
C LEU A 26 6.99 -6.94 -10.41
N ASN A 27 7.83 -6.20 -9.68
CA ASN A 27 8.99 -6.75 -8.97
C ASN A 27 8.92 -6.40 -7.48
N VAL A 28 9.10 -7.39 -6.60
CA VAL A 28 9.13 -7.20 -5.15
C VAL A 28 10.46 -7.72 -4.60
N GLU A 29 11.17 -6.85 -3.91
CA GLU A 29 12.45 -7.17 -3.30
C GLU A 29 12.29 -7.98 -2.00
N LYS A 30 13.36 -8.67 -1.59
CA LYS A 30 13.36 -9.45 -0.34
C LYS A 30 13.26 -8.52 0.88
N GLY A 31 12.42 -8.89 1.85
CA GLY A 31 12.22 -8.13 3.08
C GLY A 31 11.35 -6.88 2.92
N GLN A 32 10.93 -6.56 1.71
CA GLN A 32 10.11 -5.40 1.39
C GLN A 32 8.64 -5.62 1.75
N ILE A 33 7.96 -4.55 2.17
CA ILE A 33 6.50 -4.48 2.23
C ILE A 33 6.02 -3.77 0.97
N PHE A 34 5.40 -4.52 0.06
CA PHE A 34 4.91 -4.01 -1.21
C PHE A 34 3.38 -3.92 -1.19
N GLY A 35 2.87 -2.74 -1.45
CA GLY A 35 1.43 -2.47 -1.53
C GLY A 35 0.91 -2.53 -2.96
N VAL A 36 -0.30 -3.06 -3.13
CA VAL A 36 -1.06 -2.95 -4.38
C VAL A 36 -2.39 -2.29 -4.05
N ILE A 37 -2.63 -1.11 -4.59
CA ILE A 37 -3.86 -0.35 -4.36
C ILE A 37 -4.66 -0.20 -5.66
N GLY A 38 -5.98 -0.13 -5.53
CA GLY A 38 -6.90 0.08 -6.66
C GLY A 38 -8.35 -0.06 -6.21
N PHE A 39 -9.28 0.43 -7.02
CA PHE A 39 -10.71 0.29 -6.74
C PHE A 39 -11.16 -1.18 -6.78
N SER A 40 -12.38 -1.44 -6.28
CA SER A 40 -12.98 -2.77 -6.39
C SER A 40 -13.05 -3.20 -7.86
N GLY A 41 -12.71 -4.45 -8.15
CA GLY A 41 -12.66 -4.96 -9.52
C GLY A 41 -11.39 -4.62 -10.33
N ALA A 42 -10.42 -3.89 -9.77
CA ALA A 42 -9.16 -3.56 -10.48
C ALA A 42 -8.25 -4.76 -10.76
N GLY A 43 -8.54 -5.97 -10.21
CA GLY A 43 -7.75 -7.18 -10.43
C GLY A 43 -6.78 -7.54 -9.29
N LYS A 44 -6.77 -6.80 -8.18
CA LYS A 44 -5.82 -6.95 -7.07
C LYS A 44 -5.77 -8.36 -6.49
N SER A 45 -6.91 -8.93 -6.08
CA SER A 45 -6.95 -10.30 -5.49
C SER A 45 -6.56 -11.36 -6.52
N THR A 46 -6.89 -11.17 -7.81
CA THR A 46 -6.42 -12.06 -8.89
C THR A 46 -4.90 -11.99 -9.01
N LEU A 47 -4.30 -10.79 -8.97
CA LEU A 47 -2.86 -10.60 -9.00
C LEU A 47 -2.18 -11.27 -7.80
N LEU A 48 -2.70 -11.04 -6.58
CA LEU A 48 -2.16 -11.64 -5.36
C LEU A 48 -2.18 -13.19 -5.44
N ARG A 49 -3.31 -13.76 -5.88
CA ARG A 49 -3.47 -15.22 -6.02
C ARG A 49 -2.66 -15.81 -7.16
N THR A 50 -2.20 -15.00 -8.10
CA THR A 50 -1.29 -15.44 -9.16
C THR A 50 0.13 -15.68 -8.62
N ILE A 51 0.58 -14.95 -7.60
CA ILE A 51 1.92 -15.12 -7.01
C ILE A 51 2.14 -16.55 -6.50
N ASN A 52 1.13 -17.15 -5.88
CA ASN A 52 1.20 -18.52 -5.35
C ASN A 52 0.50 -19.56 -6.24
N LEU A 53 0.09 -19.16 -7.45
CA LEU A 53 -0.67 -19.97 -8.41
C LEU A 53 -1.96 -20.59 -7.84
N LEU A 54 -2.61 -19.96 -6.86
CA LEU A 54 -4.03 -20.27 -6.58
C LEU A 54 -4.90 -19.88 -7.76
N GLU A 55 -4.49 -18.82 -8.48
CA GLU A 55 -5.01 -18.44 -9.79
C GLU A 55 -3.88 -18.58 -10.82
N LYS A 56 -3.99 -19.56 -11.71
CA LYS A 56 -3.02 -19.71 -12.79
C LYS A 56 -3.24 -18.62 -13.83
N PRO A 57 -2.19 -17.85 -14.22
CA PRO A 57 -2.31 -16.85 -15.28
C PRO A 57 -2.62 -17.52 -16.64
N SER A 58 -3.21 -16.76 -17.55
CA SER A 58 -3.45 -17.20 -18.94
C SER A 58 -2.16 -17.15 -19.76
N SER A 59 -1.29 -16.17 -19.48
CA SER A 59 0.05 -16.03 -20.05
C SER A 59 0.92 -15.17 -19.14
N GLY A 60 2.21 -15.10 -19.44
CA GLY A 60 3.22 -14.39 -18.66
C GLY A 60 4.06 -15.35 -17.80
N SER A 61 4.92 -14.79 -16.96
CA SER A 61 5.88 -15.53 -16.13
C SER A 61 5.76 -15.14 -14.66
N VAL A 62 5.81 -16.15 -13.77
CA VAL A 62 5.73 -16.00 -12.31
C VAL A 62 6.95 -16.62 -11.68
N VAL A 63 7.90 -15.81 -11.23
CA VAL A 63 9.12 -16.26 -10.56
C VAL A 63 9.07 -15.87 -9.09
N VAL A 64 9.22 -16.84 -8.19
CA VAL A 64 9.24 -16.64 -6.74
C VAL A 64 10.48 -17.32 -6.17
N ASN A 65 11.27 -16.59 -5.40
CA ASN A 65 12.55 -17.08 -4.86
C ASN A 65 13.48 -17.66 -5.95
N GLY A 66 13.49 -17.05 -7.14
CA GLY A 66 14.29 -17.52 -8.29
C GLY A 66 13.73 -18.79 -8.97
N GLN A 67 12.57 -19.29 -8.57
CA GLN A 67 11.92 -20.45 -9.18
C GLN A 67 10.76 -20.02 -10.07
N ASP A 68 10.72 -20.49 -11.30
CA ASP A 68 9.56 -20.34 -12.18
C ASP A 68 8.44 -21.26 -11.66
N MET A 69 7.42 -20.62 -11.05
CA MET A 69 6.29 -21.31 -10.42
C MET A 69 5.44 -22.10 -11.44
N LEU A 70 5.39 -21.65 -12.70
CA LEU A 70 4.57 -22.28 -13.75
C LEU A 70 5.18 -23.58 -14.26
N SER A 71 6.49 -23.75 -14.16
CA SER A 71 7.22 -24.94 -14.58
C SER A 71 7.24 -26.06 -13.52
N LEU A 72 6.85 -25.73 -12.26
CA LEU A 72 6.92 -26.68 -11.14
C LEU A 72 5.90 -27.81 -11.29
N LYS A 73 6.36 -29.03 -11.00
CA LYS A 73 5.46 -30.18 -10.80
C LYS A 73 4.63 -29.98 -9.52
N GLU A 74 3.50 -30.64 -9.44
CA GLU A 74 2.54 -30.46 -8.33
C GLU A 74 3.14 -30.63 -6.92
N LYS A 75 4.06 -31.59 -6.75
CA LYS A 75 4.78 -31.81 -5.49
C LYS A 75 5.67 -30.61 -5.13
N ASP A 76 6.41 -30.10 -6.11
CA ASP A 76 7.36 -28.99 -5.91
C ASP A 76 6.59 -27.67 -5.72
N LEU A 77 5.48 -27.49 -6.43
CA LEU A 77 4.57 -26.36 -6.24
C LEU A 77 3.98 -26.35 -4.83
N ARG A 78 3.57 -27.54 -4.30
CA ARG A 78 3.12 -27.64 -2.89
C ARG A 78 4.22 -27.24 -1.91
N ASN A 79 5.46 -27.62 -2.17
CA ASN A 79 6.60 -27.23 -1.32
C ASN A 79 6.90 -25.72 -1.42
N ALA A 80 6.86 -25.13 -2.63
CA ALA A 80 7.02 -23.70 -2.81
C ALA A 80 5.92 -22.90 -2.08
N ARG A 81 4.66 -23.37 -2.13
CA ARG A 81 3.53 -22.76 -1.41
C ARG A 81 3.68 -22.77 0.11
N LYS A 82 4.41 -23.73 0.71
CA LYS A 82 4.68 -23.73 2.15
C LYS A 82 5.50 -22.52 2.60
N LYS A 83 6.27 -21.94 1.68
CA LYS A 83 7.08 -20.73 1.90
C LYS A 83 6.29 -19.43 1.69
N ILE A 84 4.99 -19.53 1.39
CA ILE A 84 4.11 -18.41 1.12
C ILE A 84 2.91 -18.50 2.06
N GLY A 85 2.88 -17.66 3.09
CA GLY A 85 1.72 -17.50 3.97
C GLY A 85 0.65 -16.61 3.31
N ILE A 86 -0.62 -16.85 3.66
CA ILE A 86 -1.74 -16.03 3.17
C ILE A 86 -2.60 -15.59 4.35
N ILE A 87 -2.90 -14.31 4.39
CA ILE A 87 -3.90 -13.69 5.28
C ILE A 87 -5.08 -13.28 4.41
N PHE A 88 -6.28 -13.72 4.78
CA PHE A 88 -7.51 -13.50 4.01
C PHE A 88 -8.36 -12.37 4.61
N GLN A 89 -9.11 -11.68 3.78
CA GLN A 89 -10.04 -10.61 4.14
C GLN A 89 -11.09 -11.06 5.19
N HIS A 90 -11.65 -12.26 5.05
CA HIS A 90 -12.69 -12.82 5.93
C HIS A 90 -12.14 -13.82 6.95
N PHE A 91 -10.86 -13.70 7.34
CA PHE A 91 -10.15 -14.52 8.30
C PHE A 91 -10.05 -16.01 7.92
N ASN A 92 -11.06 -16.60 7.31
CA ASN A 92 -11.18 -18.00 6.89
C ASN A 92 -10.78 -19.00 8.01
N LEU A 93 -11.22 -18.71 9.25
CA LEU A 93 -11.01 -19.60 10.38
C LEU A 93 -11.99 -20.78 10.35
N LEU A 94 -11.50 -21.93 10.76
CA LEU A 94 -12.32 -23.13 10.93
C LEU A 94 -13.19 -22.96 12.19
N SER A 95 -14.49 -22.81 12.02
CA SER A 95 -15.44 -22.47 13.10
C SER A 95 -15.56 -23.57 14.17
N SER A 96 -15.33 -24.82 13.78
CA SER A 96 -15.33 -25.98 14.67
C SER A 96 -14.04 -26.21 15.45
N TYR A 97 -12.99 -25.42 15.16
CA TYR A 97 -11.68 -25.49 15.79
C TYR A 97 -11.49 -24.30 16.72
N ASN A 98 -10.85 -24.52 17.87
CA ASN A 98 -10.39 -23.43 18.72
C ASN A 98 -9.21 -22.68 18.09
N VAL A 99 -8.71 -21.65 18.76
CA VAL A 99 -7.59 -20.82 18.28
C VAL A 99 -6.32 -21.66 18.09
N PHE A 100 -5.99 -22.52 19.08
CA PHE A 100 -4.82 -23.39 19.00
C PHE A 100 -4.92 -24.31 17.78
N ASP A 101 -6.04 -24.98 17.59
CA ASP A 101 -6.24 -25.92 16.49
C ASP A 101 -6.27 -25.24 15.12
N ASN A 102 -6.81 -24.02 15.01
CA ASN A 102 -6.76 -23.24 13.78
C ASN A 102 -5.32 -22.96 13.30
N VAL A 103 -4.37 -22.75 14.23
CA VAL A 103 -2.95 -22.56 13.92
C VAL A 103 -2.24 -23.91 13.75
N ALA A 104 -2.55 -24.90 14.58
CA ALA A 104 -1.90 -26.21 14.59
C ALA A 104 -2.20 -27.04 13.34
N GLU A 105 -3.38 -26.85 12.72
CA GLU A 105 -3.85 -27.73 11.64
C GLU A 105 -2.90 -27.74 10.43
N ILE A 106 -2.36 -26.58 10.04
CA ILE A 106 -1.39 -26.50 8.92
C ILE A 106 -0.09 -27.25 9.22
N LEU A 107 0.31 -27.31 10.50
CA LEU A 107 1.48 -28.08 10.93
C LEU A 107 1.19 -29.57 10.94
N ARG A 108 -0.01 -30.00 11.36
CA ARG A 108 -0.47 -31.39 11.31
C ARG A 108 -0.50 -31.89 9.86
N MET A 109 -1.06 -31.10 8.94
CA MET A 109 -1.06 -31.40 7.50
C MET A 109 0.36 -31.58 6.93
N ASN A 110 1.33 -30.86 7.49
CA ASN A 110 2.75 -30.98 7.15
C ASN A 110 3.48 -32.10 7.91
N ARG A 111 2.77 -32.92 8.72
CA ARG A 111 3.29 -34.05 9.50
C ARG A 111 4.39 -33.64 10.52
N VAL A 112 4.26 -32.43 11.08
CA VAL A 112 5.15 -31.98 12.17
C VAL A 112 4.81 -32.77 13.45
N PRO A 113 5.83 -33.17 14.27
CA PRO A 113 5.62 -33.88 15.53
C PRO A 113 4.77 -33.07 16.53
N LYS A 114 3.95 -33.75 17.36
CA LYS A 114 2.97 -33.11 18.26
C LYS A 114 3.59 -32.17 19.29
N ASP A 115 4.74 -32.54 19.84
CA ASP A 115 5.51 -31.76 20.79
C ASP A 115 6.01 -30.44 20.18
N VAL A 116 6.52 -30.52 18.93
CA VAL A 116 6.97 -29.35 18.15
C VAL A 116 5.78 -28.45 17.81
N ILE A 117 4.63 -29.05 17.44
CA ILE A 117 3.40 -28.27 17.16
C ILE A 117 3.01 -27.45 18.38
N LYS A 118 2.97 -28.08 19.56
CA LYS A 118 2.54 -27.41 20.79
C LYS A 118 3.38 -26.15 21.05
N GLN A 119 4.71 -26.34 21.12
CA GLN A 119 5.63 -25.23 21.37
C GLN A 119 5.50 -24.10 20.34
N LYS A 120 5.46 -24.48 19.06
CA LYS A 120 5.39 -23.51 17.96
C LYS A 120 4.10 -22.70 17.96
N VAL A 121 2.97 -23.36 18.23
CA VAL A 121 1.67 -22.66 18.31
C VAL A 121 1.64 -21.69 19.50
N GLU A 122 2.14 -22.12 20.68
CA GLU A 122 2.24 -21.26 21.85
C GLU A 122 3.12 -20.02 21.59
N ASP A 123 4.25 -20.18 20.91
CA ASP A 123 5.13 -19.08 20.52
C ASP A 123 4.47 -18.12 19.51
N LEU A 124 3.74 -18.66 18.54
CA LEU A 124 2.99 -17.86 17.57
C LEU A 124 1.82 -17.13 18.22
N LEU A 125 1.09 -17.76 19.14
CA LEU A 125 0.02 -17.09 19.88
C LEU A 125 0.55 -15.97 20.77
N ARG A 126 1.72 -16.17 21.40
CA ARG A 126 2.42 -15.11 22.15
C ARG A 126 2.83 -13.97 21.22
N LEU A 127 3.36 -14.26 20.04
CA LEU A 127 3.76 -13.25 19.05
C LEU A 127 2.59 -12.35 18.65
N VAL A 128 1.39 -12.92 18.53
CA VAL A 128 0.18 -12.15 18.15
C VAL A 128 -0.63 -11.66 19.36
N GLY A 129 -0.19 -11.94 20.59
CA GLY A 129 -0.86 -11.51 21.83
C GLY A 129 -2.19 -12.19 22.11
N LEU A 130 -2.26 -13.52 21.90
CA LEU A 130 -3.47 -14.35 22.06
C LEU A 130 -3.21 -15.63 22.88
N GLU A 131 -2.19 -15.67 23.72
CA GLU A 131 -1.87 -16.83 24.54
C GLU A 131 -3.01 -17.24 25.48
N ASP A 132 -3.75 -16.26 26.03
CA ASP A 132 -4.91 -16.47 26.91
C ASP A 132 -6.16 -16.97 26.15
N LYS A 133 -6.18 -16.93 24.82
CA LYS A 133 -7.28 -17.29 23.95
C LYS A 133 -7.11 -18.65 23.25
N ALA A 134 -6.05 -19.40 23.55
CA ALA A 134 -5.72 -20.66 22.87
C ALA A 134 -6.92 -21.64 22.75
N ASN A 135 -7.75 -21.71 23.80
CA ASN A 135 -8.91 -22.62 23.85
C ASN A 135 -10.23 -21.97 23.37
N SER A 136 -10.23 -20.67 23.04
CA SER A 136 -11.42 -19.95 22.56
C SER A 136 -11.76 -20.36 21.11
N TYR A 137 -13.04 -20.32 20.77
CA TYR A 137 -13.52 -20.58 19.41
C TYR A 137 -13.69 -19.26 18.63
N PRO A 138 -13.67 -19.28 17.28
CA PRO A 138 -13.82 -18.09 16.47
C PRO A 138 -15.06 -17.24 16.79
N SER A 139 -16.18 -17.86 17.20
CA SER A 139 -17.40 -17.16 17.61
C SER A 139 -17.24 -16.30 18.87
N GLN A 140 -16.21 -16.55 19.67
CA GLN A 140 -15.92 -15.86 20.93
C GLN A 140 -14.87 -14.73 20.76
N LEU A 141 -14.40 -14.50 19.53
CA LEU A 141 -13.33 -13.56 19.22
C LEU A 141 -13.86 -12.30 18.53
N SER A 142 -13.25 -11.15 18.85
CA SER A 142 -13.44 -9.94 18.05
C SER A 142 -12.84 -10.07 16.64
N GLY A 143 -13.17 -9.15 15.72
CA GLY A 143 -12.61 -9.12 14.37
C GLY A 143 -11.08 -9.06 14.37
N GLY A 144 -10.50 -8.19 15.18
CA GLY A 144 -9.05 -8.06 15.32
C GLY A 144 -8.39 -9.31 15.91
N GLN A 145 -9.02 -9.99 16.88
CA GLN A 145 -8.53 -11.25 17.41
C GLN A 145 -8.57 -12.36 16.35
N LYS A 146 -9.65 -12.46 15.56
CA LYS A 146 -9.73 -13.39 14.42
C LYS A 146 -8.61 -13.15 13.42
N GLN A 147 -8.32 -11.88 13.12
CA GLN A 147 -7.23 -11.51 12.22
C GLN A 147 -5.86 -11.92 12.77
N ARG A 148 -5.61 -11.70 14.05
CA ARG A 148 -4.39 -12.15 14.73
C ARG A 148 -4.22 -13.67 14.68
N VAL A 149 -5.30 -14.47 14.83
CA VAL A 149 -5.27 -15.92 14.60
C VAL A 149 -4.91 -16.24 13.14
N GLY A 150 -5.49 -15.53 12.18
CA GLY A 150 -5.17 -15.66 10.75
C GLY A 150 -3.69 -15.39 10.47
N ILE A 151 -3.11 -14.37 11.09
CA ILE A 151 -1.68 -14.05 11.01
C ILE A 151 -0.83 -15.19 11.61
N ALA A 152 -1.14 -15.65 12.84
CA ALA A 152 -0.42 -16.75 13.48
C ALA A 152 -0.45 -18.02 12.62
N ARG A 153 -1.60 -18.36 12.04
CA ARG A 153 -1.75 -19.48 11.11
C ARG A 153 -0.90 -19.31 9.84
N ALA A 154 -0.88 -18.12 9.26
CA ALA A 154 -0.08 -17.84 8.07
C ALA A 154 1.43 -17.96 8.32
N LEU A 155 1.89 -17.70 9.55
CA LEU A 155 3.29 -17.82 9.97
C LEU A 155 3.70 -19.25 10.38
N ALA A 156 2.75 -20.17 10.56
CA ALA A 156 3.02 -21.48 11.13
C ALA A 156 4.03 -22.33 10.33
N THR A 157 4.15 -22.12 9.03
CA THR A 157 5.10 -22.85 8.15
C THR A 157 6.45 -22.15 7.96
N ASP A 158 6.77 -21.13 8.76
CA ASP A 158 7.96 -20.28 8.58
C ASP A 158 8.07 -19.78 7.13
N PRO A 159 7.08 -19.01 6.66
CA PRO A 159 7.07 -18.52 5.29
C PRO A 159 8.19 -17.49 5.08
N GLU A 160 8.59 -17.32 3.82
CA GLU A 160 9.50 -16.25 3.39
C GLU A 160 8.73 -15.08 2.78
N ILE A 161 7.48 -15.34 2.39
CA ILE A 161 6.57 -14.37 1.79
C ILE A 161 5.21 -14.42 2.51
N LEU A 162 4.62 -13.27 2.77
CA LEU A 162 3.28 -13.14 3.32
C LEU A 162 2.40 -12.36 2.33
N LEU A 163 1.32 -12.98 1.87
CA LEU A 163 0.33 -12.36 1.00
C LEU A 163 -0.87 -11.93 1.85
N CYS A 164 -1.23 -10.65 1.81
CA CYS A 164 -2.34 -10.08 2.58
C CYS A 164 -3.45 -9.61 1.64
N ASP A 165 -4.55 -10.35 1.60
CA ASP A 165 -5.74 -10.01 0.81
C ASP A 165 -6.69 -9.16 1.67
N GLU A 166 -6.62 -7.82 1.54
CA GLU A 166 -7.42 -6.84 2.29
C GLU A 166 -7.50 -7.13 3.81
N ALA A 167 -6.36 -7.39 4.43
CA ALA A 167 -6.26 -7.90 5.80
C ALA A 167 -6.86 -6.98 6.89
N THR A 168 -7.22 -5.75 6.58
CA THR A 168 -7.73 -4.74 7.52
C THR A 168 -9.12 -4.21 7.18
N SER A 169 -9.66 -4.49 5.99
CA SER A 169 -10.91 -3.88 5.48
C SER A 169 -12.18 -4.16 6.30
N ALA A 170 -12.16 -5.19 7.15
CA ALA A 170 -13.28 -5.57 8.02
C ALA A 170 -13.09 -5.14 9.49
N LEU A 171 -12.11 -4.26 9.76
CA LEU A 171 -11.72 -3.85 11.10
C LEU A 171 -11.98 -2.34 11.32
N ASP A 172 -12.19 -1.97 12.58
CA ASP A 172 -12.21 -0.55 12.97
C ASP A 172 -10.81 0.09 12.88
N PRO A 173 -10.70 1.43 12.80
CA PRO A 173 -9.42 2.12 12.60
C PRO A 173 -8.36 1.80 13.66
N GLN A 174 -8.73 1.69 14.95
CA GLN A 174 -7.79 1.41 16.02
C GLN A 174 -7.25 -0.02 15.92
N THR A 175 -8.11 -0.97 15.61
CA THR A 175 -7.73 -2.37 15.40
C THR A 175 -6.87 -2.49 14.14
N THR A 176 -7.21 -1.79 13.05
CA THR A 176 -6.41 -1.70 11.83
C THR A 176 -4.98 -1.26 12.16
N ASP A 177 -4.82 -0.17 12.90
CA ASP A 177 -3.50 0.34 13.30
C ASP A 177 -2.68 -0.70 14.06
N SER A 178 -3.29 -1.40 15.00
CA SER A 178 -2.67 -2.47 15.78
C SER A 178 -2.23 -3.68 14.92
N ILE A 179 -3.01 -4.05 13.90
CA ILE A 179 -2.65 -5.13 12.95
C ILE A 179 -1.49 -4.68 12.04
N LEU A 180 -1.50 -3.43 11.58
CA LEU A 180 -0.41 -2.90 10.74
C LEU A 180 0.92 -2.83 11.49
N GLU A 181 0.90 -2.45 12.77
CA GLU A 181 2.07 -2.46 13.65
C GLU A 181 2.61 -3.88 13.85
N LEU A 182 1.72 -4.85 14.10
CA LEU A 182 2.09 -6.26 14.19
C LEU A 182 2.75 -6.75 12.89
N LEU A 183 2.23 -6.39 11.71
CA LEU A 183 2.83 -6.76 10.42
C LEU A 183 4.21 -6.13 10.22
N LEU A 184 4.42 -4.87 10.65
CA LEU A 184 5.73 -4.21 10.64
C LEU A 184 6.73 -4.93 11.54
N ASP A 185 6.32 -5.31 12.75
CA ASP A 185 7.18 -6.02 13.69
C ASP A 185 7.56 -7.41 13.18
N ILE A 186 6.61 -8.13 12.58
CA ILE A 186 6.85 -9.42 11.93
C ILE A 186 7.81 -9.27 10.75
N ASN A 187 7.58 -8.28 9.87
CA ASN A 187 8.47 -8.00 8.76
C ASN A 187 9.91 -7.77 9.23
N ARG A 188 10.11 -6.90 10.23
CA ARG A 188 11.44 -6.57 10.78
C ARG A 188 12.09 -7.76 11.47
N LYS A 189 11.33 -8.48 12.32
CA LYS A 189 11.84 -9.60 13.12
C LYS A 189 12.29 -10.79 12.28
N PHE A 190 11.54 -11.09 11.21
CA PHE A 190 11.77 -12.28 10.38
C PHE A 190 12.34 -11.95 8.99
N ASN A 191 12.58 -10.69 8.67
CA ASN A 191 12.96 -10.21 7.32
C ASN A 191 12.01 -10.76 6.24
N LEU A 192 10.70 -10.75 6.56
CA LEU A 192 9.63 -11.36 5.78
C LEU A 192 9.22 -10.42 4.64
N THR A 193 9.15 -10.92 3.42
CA THR A 193 8.60 -10.14 2.31
C THR A 193 7.08 -10.14 2.40
N ILE A 194 6.46 -8.97 2.38
CA ILE A 194 4.99 -8.83 2.48
C ILE A 194 4.46 -8.19 1.20
N VAL A 195 3.46 -8.83 0.58
CA VAL A 195 2.66 -8.21 -0.48
C VAL A 195 1.25 -8.06 0.05
N LEU A 196 0.79 -6.82 0.15
CA LEU A 196 -0.57 -6.55 0.60
C LEU A 196 -1.39 -5.84 -0.48
N ILE A 197 -2.65 -6.20 -0.56
CA ILE A 197 -3.61 -5.48 -1.37
C ILE A 197 -4.61 -4.75 -0.48
N THR A 198 -4.98 -3.55 -0.88
CA THR A 198 -5.92 -2.68 -0.15
C THR A 198 -6.59 -1.70 -1.10
N HIS A 199 -7.65 -1.06 -0.66
CA HIS A 199 -8.22 0.14 -1.28
C HIS A 199 -7.98 1.40 -0.41
N GLU A 200 -7.24 1.26 0.71
CA GLU A 200 -6.97 2.32 1.68
C GLU A 200 -5.55 2.86 1.53
N MET A 201 -5.42 4.11 1.09
CA MET A 201 -4.11 4.76 0.93
C MET A 201 -3.40 4.99 2.27
N GLN A 202 -4.14 5.08 3.40
CA GLN A 202 -3.57 5.17 4.75
C GLN A 202 -2.75 3.93 5.11
N VAL A 203 -3.21 2.74 4.71
CA VAL A 203 -2.48 1.48 4.92
C VAL A 203 -1.16 1.51 4.16
N ILE A 204 -1.19 1.92 2.87
CA ILE A 204 0.01 2.07 2.04
C ILE A 204 1.01 3.02 2.69
N LYS A 205 0.55 4.21 3.08
CA LYS A 205 1.36 5.23 3.74
C LYS A 205 2.03 4.72 5.02
N LYS A 206 1.30 3.94 5.83
CA LYS A 206 1.74 3.52 7.16
C LYS A 206 2.83 2.45 7.10
N ILE A 207 2.71 1.44 6.22
CA ILE A 207 3.61 0.28 6.30
C ILE A 207 4.38 -0.06 5.02
N CYS A 208 3.94 0.38 3.83
CA CYS A 208 4.58 -0.04 2.58
C CYS A 208 5.87 0.72 2.28
N ASP A 209 6.80 0.05 1.62
CA ASP A 209 8.02 0.65 1.04
C ASP A 209 7.74 1.12 -0.39
N ASN A 210 7.16 0.22 -1.19
CA ASN A 210 6.74 0.48 -2.56
C ASN A 210 5.26 0.19 -2.74
N VAL A 211 4.69 0.79 -3.78
CA VAL A 211 3.29 0.60 -4.13
C VAL A 211 3.11 0.53 -5.65
N ALA A 212 2.17 -0.31 -6.08
CA ALA A 212 1.63 -0.31 -7.44
C ALA A 212 0.14 0.09 -7.40
N ILE A 213 -0.24 1.00 -8.28
CA ILE A 213 -1.61 1.45 -8.45
C ILE A 213 -2.22 0.68 -9.62
N MET A 214 -3.30 -0.05 -9.35
CA MET A 214 -4.01 -0.84 -10.35
C MET A 214 -5.34 -0.22 -10.74
N GLU A 215 -5.59 -0.20 -12.04
CA GLU A 215 -6.86 0.20 -12.63
C GLU A 215 -7.20 -0.71 -13.81
N ASN A 216 -8.44 -1.24 -13.88
CA ASN A 216 -8.94 -2.04 -15.00
C ASN A 216 -8.03 -3.20 -15.47
N GLY A 217 -7.31 -3.82 -14.51
CA GLY A 217 -6.44 -4.98 -14.77
C GLY A 217 -5.02 -4.63 -15.21
N VAL A 218 -4.63 -3.35 -15.19
CA VAL A 218 -3.26 -2.90 -15.49
C VAL A 218 -2.66 -2.18 -14.28
N VAL A 219 -1.33 -2.18 -14.17
CA VAL A 219 -0.59 -1.29 -13.27
C VAL A 219 -0.38 0.03 -14.02
N ILE A 220 -1.00 1.11 -13.53
CA ILE A 220 -0.93 2.43 -14.17
C ILE A 220 0.21 3.29 -13.62
N GLU A 221 0.66 3.01 -12.40
CA GLU A 221 1.76 3.71 -11.76
C GLU A 221 2.38 2.81 -10.67
N GLN A 222 3.71 2.87 -10.49
CA GLN A 222 4.40 2.16 -9.42
C GLN A 222 5.69 2.88 -9.03
N GLY A 223 6.07 2.77 -7.76
CA GLY A 223 7.28 3.41 -7.23
C GLY A 223 7.38 3.30 -5.72
N THR A 224 8.34 4.01 -5.12
CA THR A 224 8.37 4.13 -3.67
C THR A 224 7.13 4.90 -3.18
N VAL A 225 6.66 4.57 -1.99
CA VAL A 225 5.50 5.28 -1.43
C VAL A 225 5.77 6.78 -1.36
N LEU A 226 6.99 7.17 -1.03
CA LEU A 226 7.38 8.57 -0.93
C LEU A 226 7.31 9.28 -2.30
N ASP A 227 7.76 8.64 -3.40
CA ASP A 227 7.69 9.22 -4.75
C ASP A 227 6.23 9.38 -5.22
N ILE A 228 5.42 8.34 -5.04
CA ILE A 228 4.00 8.35 -5.41
C ILE A 228 3.24 9.47 -4.68
N PHE A 229 3.51 9.70 -3.40
CA PHE A 229 2.85 10.75 -2.63
C PHE A 229 3.36 12.17 -2.98
N SER A 230 4.65 12.28 -3.29
CA SER A 230 5.27 13.58 -3.61
C SER A 230 4.94 14.06 -5.02
N ASN A 231 4.87 13.13 -5.99
CA ASN A 231 4.75 13.46 -7.42
C ASN A 231 3.89 12.44 -8.19
N PRO A 232 2.57 12.33 -7.88
CA PRO A 232 1.67 11.40 -8.56
C PRO A 232 1.49 11.79 -10.03
N GLN A 233 1.71 10.84 -10.94
CA GLN A 233 1.61 11.09 -12.38
C GLN A 233 0.20 10.83 -12.92
N GLN A 234 -0.51 9.85 -12.37
CA GLN A 234 -1.82 9.43 -12.85
C GLN A 234 -2.96 10.08 -12.06
N GLN A 235 -4.06 10.39 -12.74
CA GLN A 235 -5.25 10.99 -12.10
C GLN A 235 -5.82 10.08 -11.00
N THR A 236 -5.88 8.79 -11.24
CA THR A 236 -6.33 7.80 -10.26
C THR A 236 -5.44 7.80 -9.01
N THR A 237 -4.13 7.93 -9.17
CA THR A 237 -3.18 8.07 -8.04
C THR A 237 -3.46 9.34 -7.25
N ARG A 238 -3.66 10.48 -7.94
CA ARG A 238 -4.03 11.74 -7.29
C ARG A 238 -5.31 11.61 -6.49
N ASN A 239 -6.33 10.94 -7.04
CA ASN A 239 -7.60 10.71 -6.34
C ASN A 239 -7.43 9.90 -5.05
N PHE A 240 -6.55 8.87 -5.06
CA PHE A 240 -6.21 8.13 -3.84
C PHE A 240 -5.47 8.99 -2.81
N ILE A 241 -4.52 9.82 -3.24
CA ILE A 241 -3.75 10.70 -2.35
C ILE A 241 -4.64 11.76 -1.71
N LYS A 242 -5.63 12.28 -2.43
CA LYS A 242 -6.64 13.21 -1.90
C LYS A 242 -7.42 12.66 -0.71
N THR A 243 -7.57 11.34 -0.57
CA THR A 243 -8.18 10.76 0.63
C THR A 243 -7.35 10.94 1.90
N ILE A 244 -6.09 11.34 1.76
CA ILE A 244 -5.14 11.59 2.87
C ILE A 244 -4.87 13.08 3.05
N PHE A 245 -4.60 13.75 1.94
CA PHE A 245 -4.38 15.19 1.88
C PHE A 245 -5.61 15.80 1.22
N ASP A 246 -6.46 16.42 2.04
CA ASP A 246 -7.61 17.18 1.56
C ASP A 246 -7.10 18.52 1.03
N ASP A 247 -6.33 18.43 -0.07
CA ASP A 247 -5.69 19.57 -0.72
C ASP A 247 -6.58 20.20 -1.82
N ASP A 248 -7.86 19.87 -1.86
CA ASP A 248 -8.85 20.56 -2.71
C ASP A 248 -9.28 21.87 -2.07
N VAL A 249 -8.97 22.97 -2.72
CA VAL A 249 -9.50 24.28 -2.32
C VAL A 249 -10.92 24.41 -2.86
N PRO A 250 -11.95 24.59 -2.01
CA PRO A 250 -13.32 24.80 -2.48
C PRO A 250 -13.41 25.95 -3.48
N GLN A 251 -14.21 25.78 -4.53
CA GLN A 251 -14.38 26.78 -5.58
C GLN A 251 -14.82 28.15 -5.04
N GLU A 252 -15.60 28.15 -3.97
CA GLU A 252 -16.03 29.38 -3.27
C GLU A 252 -14.84 30.15 -2.68
N ILE A 253 -13.81 29.47 -2.20
CA ILE A 253 -12.56 30.08 -1.70
C ILE A 253 -11.74 30.58 -2.88
N LEU A 254 -11.60 29.75 -3.92
CA LEU A 254 -10.85 30.10 -5.13
C LEU A 254 -11.41 31.37 -5.79
N SER A 255 -12.73 31.55 -5.81
CA SER A 255 -13.39 32.74 -6.36
C SER A 255 -13.15 34.01 -5.54
N LYS A 256 -12.86 33.88 -4.25
CA LYS A 256 -12.61 34.98 -3.31
C LYS A 256 -11.14 35.37 -3.21
N ILE A 257 -10.21 34.61 -3.80
CA ILE A 257 -8.79 34.92 -3.79
C ILE A 257 -8.58 36.22 -4.55
N LYS A 258 -8.15 37.25 -3.83
CA LYS A 258 -7.81 38.53 -4.43
C LYS A 258 -6.55 38.38 -5.27
N GLN A 259 -6.64 38.78 -6.53
CA GLN A 259 -5.48 38.92 -7.39
C GLN A 259 -4.74 40.23 -7.04
N THR A 260 -3.49 40.10 -6.59
CA THR A 260 -2.59 41.22 -6.36
C THR A 260 -1.59 41.24 -7.51
N GLY A 261 -1.96 41.92 -8.63
CA GLY A 261 -1.14 42.00 -9.83
C GLY A 261 -1.71 41.23 -11.03
N PRO A 262 -1.06 41.36 -12.21
CA PRO A 262 -1.52 40.82 -13.49
C PRO A 262 -1.38 39.28 -13.57
N ALA A 263 -0.47 38.68 -12.78
CA ALA A 263 -0.29 37.23 -12.74
C ALA A 263 -0.73 36.63 -11.39
N SER A 264 -1.43 35.54 -11.46
CA SER A 264 -1.93 34.81 -10.29
C SER A 264 -1.97 33.32 -10.59
N LYS A 265 -1.25 32.52 -9.78
CA LYS A 265 -1.21 31.04 -9.93
C LYS A 265 -1.41 30.36 -8.58
N ILE A 266 -1.97 29.16 -8.62
CA ILE A 266 -2.04 28.25 -7.46
C ILE A 266 -1.06 27.13 -7.72
N LEU A 267 -0.18 26.91 -6.75
CA LEU A 267 0.89 25.94 -6.82
C LEU A 267 0.65 24.86 -5.76
N ARG A 268 0.76 23.58 -6.16
CA ARG A 268 0.96 22.48 -5.23
C ARG A 268 2.46 22.28 -5.09
N VAL A 269 2.96 22.43 -3.87
CA VAL A 269 4.39 22.38 -3.57
C VAL A 269 4.65 21.19 -2.65
N ALA A 270 5.51 20.27 -3.06
CA ALA A 270 5.90 19.11 -2.27
C ALA A 270 7.33 19.26 -1.75
N PHE A 271 7.48 19.17 -0.44
CA PHE A 271 8.76 19.20 0.28
C PHE A 271 9.10 17.80 0.77
N ARG A 272 10.35 17.40 0.74
CA ARG A 272 10.81 16.05 1.11
C ARG A 272 12.06 16.13 1.99
N GLY A 273 12.06 15.36 3.09
CA GLY A 273 13.19 15.32 4.02
C GLY A 273 13.44 16.67 4.70
N ASP A 274 14.69 17.04 4.81
CA ASP A 274 15.12 18.24 5.53
C ASP A 274 14.60 19.54 4.88
N ALA A 275 14.39 19.55 3.55
CA ALA A 275 13.78 20.66 2.85
C ALA A 275 12.35 21.01 3.35
N ALA A 276 11.67 20.08 4.00
CA ALA A 276 10.37 20.34 4.66
C ALA A 276 10.50 21.21 5.93
N LEU A 277 11.71 21.39 6.43
CA LEU A 277 12.03 22.18 7.64
C LEU A 277 12.66 23.55 7.29
N ASP A 278 13.06 23.76 6.03
CA ASP A 278 13.67 25.00 5.57
C ASP A 278 12.64 26.12 5.40
N PRO A 279 12.99 27.39 5.69
CA PRO A 279 12.07 28.52 5.58
C PRO A 279 11.90 29.01 4.13
N VAL A 280 11.62 28.08 3.19
CA VAL A 280 11.55 28.34 1.75
C VAL A 280 10.52 29.42 1.41
N LEU A 281 9.33 29.41 2.05
CA LEU A 281 8.30 30.42 1.80
C LEU A 281 8.71 31.81 2.30
N GLY A 282 9.38 31.88 3.46
CA GLY A 282 9.93 33.12 3.98
C GLY A 282 10.99 33.69 3.03
N THR A 283 11.87 32.83 2.53
CA THR A 283 12.91 33.24 1.54
C THR A 283 12.28 33.68 0.22
N LEU A 284 11.25 32.99 -0.27
CA LEU A 284 10.52 33.40 -1.48
C LEU A 284 9.98 34.82 -1.36
N SER A 285 9.24 35.12 -0.28
CA SER A 285 8.61 36.43 -0.08
C SER A 285 9.62 37.54 0.24
N ALA A 286 10.78 37.20 0.83
CA ALA A 286 11.84 38.20 1.11
C ALA A 286 12.67 38.51 -0.14
N ARG A 287 12.86 37.58 -1.06
CA ARG A 287 13.77 37.70 -2.22
C ARG A 287 13.09 38.19 -3.48
N PHE A 288 11.79 37.90 -3.63
CA PHE A 288 11.04 38.25 -4.84
C PHE A 288 9.84 39.14 -4.49
N PRO A 289 9.49 40.14 -5.33
CA PRO A 289 8.35 41.03 -5.10
C PRO A 289 7.02 40.37 -5.49
N VAL A 290 6.75 39.24 -4.84
CA VAL A 290 5.51 38.45 -5.00
C VAL A 290 4.72 38.39 -3.69
N SER A 291 3.40 38.37 -3.82
CA SER A 291 2.51 38.09 -2.70
C SER A 291 2.21 36.60 -2.66
N THR A 292 2.36 36.01 -1.48
CA THR A 292 2.06 34.59 -1.27
C THR A 292 0.98 34.42 -0.21
N ASN A 293 0.04 33.48 -0.44
CA ASN A 293 -0.96 33.09 0.53
C ASN A 293 -1.02 31.57 0.63
N LEU A 294 -0.89 31.03 1.84
CA LEU A 294 -1.01 29.61 2.10
C LEU A 294 -2.49 29.24 2.17
N LEU A 295 -2.93 28.42 1.22
CA LEU A 295 -4.33 27.95 1.14
C LEU A 295 -4.54 26.64 1.91
N TYR A 296 -3.53 25.76 1.89
CA TYR A 296 -3.50 24.49 2.59
C TYR A 296 -2.07 24.12 2.95
N GLY A 297 -1.89 23.43 4.07
CA GLY A 297 -0.58 22.91 4.47
C GLY A 297 -0.72 21.66 5.34
N SER A 298 0.03 20.63 4.99
CA SER A 298 0.14 19.41 5.76
C SER A 298 1.56 18.90 5.76
N ILE A 299 2.05 18.49 6.92
CA ILE A 299 3.33 17.81 7.08
C ILE A 299 3.07 16.45 7.71
N THR A 300 3.64 15.42 7.13
CA THR A 300 3.52 14.04 7.60
C THR A 300 4.86 13.32 7.49
N SER A 301 4.98 12.15 8.12
CA SER A 301 6.15 11.28 7.94
C SER A 301 5.76 10.03 7.16
N ILE A 302 6.57 9.66 6.18
CA ILE A 302 6.50 8.41 5.44
C ILE A 302 7.81 7.66 5.66
N LYS A 303 7.78 6.55 6.38
CA LYS A 303 8.98 5.75 6.69
C LYS A 303 10.12 6.56 7.31
N GLY A 304 9.78 7.51 8.19
CA GLY A 304 10.77 8.38 8.87
C GLY A 304 11.25 9.58 8.05
N THR A 305 10.81 9.71 6.80
CA THR A 305 11.11 10.88 5.96
C THR A 305 9.95 11.86 6.03
N ALA A 306 10.22 13.12 6.33
CA ALA A 306 9.21 14.18 6.31
C ALA A 306 8.72 14.43 4.87
N LEU A 307 7.42 14.55 4.71
CA LEU A 307 6.75 14.99 3.49
C LEU A 307 5.82 16.14 3.83
N GLY A 308 6.09 17.33 3.27
CA GLY A 308 5.22 18.50 3.34
C GLY A 308 4.49 18.69 2.02
N ILE A 309 3.19 18.91 2.06
CA ILE A 309 2.38 19.30 0.91
C ILE A 309 1.73 20.63 1.22
N LEU A 310 1.98 21.63 0.39
CA LEU A 310 1.38 22.96 0.51
C LEU A 310 0.60 23.31 -0.76
N LEU A 311 -0.53 23.98 -0.62
CA LEU A 311 -1.16 24.75 -1.68
C LEU A 311 -0.88 26.22 -1.44
N LEU A 312 -0.13 26.83 -2.34
CA LEU A 312 0.32 28.20 -2.29
C LEU A 312 -0.32 28.99 -3.42
N HIS A 313 -1.01 30.09 -3.08
CA HIS A 313 -1.37 31.10 -4.04
C HIS A 313 -0.21 32.10 -4.15
N ILE A 314 0.29 32.32 -5.38
CA ILE A 314 1.33 33.30 -5.68
C ILE A 314 0.78 34.32 -6.68
N SER A 315 1.04 35.60 -6.45
CA SER A 315 0.59 36.70 -7.34
C SER A 315 1.58 37.85 -7.36
N GLY A 316 1.63 38.62 -8.47
CA GLY A 316 2.52 39.71 -8.71
C GLY A 316 2.62 40.05 -10.22
N GLU A 317 3.73 40.67 -10.62
CA GLU A 317 4.06 40.81 -12.03
C GLU A 317 4.42 39.43 -12.63
N GLU A 318 4.12 39.24 -13.93
CA GLU A 318 4.31 37.92 -14.59
C GLU A 318 5.76 37.41 -14.47
N LYS A 319 6.73 38.30 -14.66
CA LYS A 319 8.16 37.98 -14.57
C LYS A 319 8.55 37.54 -13.16
N ASP A 320 8.06 38.24 -12.13
CA ASP A 320 8.41 37.95 -10.74
C ASP A 320 7.76 36.64 -10.27
N VAL A 321 6.51 36.41 -10.65
CA VAL A 321 5.80 35.14 -10.39
C VAL A 321 6.54 33.96 -11.06
N GLN A 322 6.98 34.12 -12.31
CA GLN A 322 7.73 33.11 -13.02
C GLN A 322 9.07 32.79 -12.34
N THR A 323 9.84 33.84 -11.98
CA THR A 323 11.13 33.69 -11.28
C THR A 323 10.94 33.07 -9.89
N GLY A 324 9.85 33.42 -9.17
CA GLY A 324 9.51 32.83 -7.89
C GLY A 324 9.17 31.34 -8.02
N ILE A 325 8.48 30.93 -9.09
CA ILE A 325 8.20 29.51 -9.37
C ILE A 325 9.49 28.74 -9.70
N GLU A 326 10.41 29.33 -10.46
CA GLU A 326 11.71 28.73 -10.76
C GLU A 326 12.54 28.54 -9.48
N PHE A 327 12.60 29.53 -8.61
CA PHE A 327 13.21 29.41 -7.29
C PHE A 327 12.60 28.26 -6.48
N LEU A 328 11.26 28.17 -6.45
CA LEU A 328 10.60 27.05 -5.76
C LEU A 328 11.00 25.70 -6.35
N ARG A 329 11.05 25.57 -7.69
CA ARG A 329 11.45 24.31 -8.36
C ARG A 329 12.87 23.87 -8.03
N GLU A 330 13.77 24.82 -7.77
CA GLU A 330 15.15 24.54 -7.34
C GLU A 330 15.25 24.21 -5.83
N SER A 331 14.33 24.71 -5.03
CA SER A 331 14.38 24.63 -3.56
C SER A 331 13.55 23.48 -2.98
N VAL A 332 12.62 22.91 -3.72
CA VAL A 332 11.70 21.87 -3.23
C VAL A 332 11.68 20.65 -4.16
N TYR A 333 11.05 19.57 -3.70
CA TYR A 333 11.02 18.33 -4.47
C TYR A 333 10.15 18.40 -5.73
N ASN A 334 8.95 18.99 -5.64
CA ASN A 334 8.04 19.14 -6.79
C ASN A 334 7.18 20.40 -6.68
N VAL A 335 6.93 21.05 -7.81
CA VAL A 335 6.02 22.20 -7.94
C VAL A 335 5.09 21.97 -9.13
N GLU A 336 3.81 21.81 -8.86
CA GLU A 336 2.75 21.69 -9.87
C GLU A 336 1.89 22.95 -9.89
N ILE A 337 1.55 23.43 -11.09
CA ILE A 337 0.56 24.51 -11.25
C ILE A 337 -0.83 23.88 -11.27
N VAL A 338 -1.64 24.24 -10.28
CA VAL A 338 -3.04 23.76 -10.19
C VAL A 338 -3.91 24.70 -11.03
N SER A 339 -4.54 24.17 -12.09
CA SER A 339 -5.46 24.97 -12.90
C SER A 339 -6.77 25.25 -12.15
N ARG A 340 -7.40 26.43 -12.41
CA ARG A 340 -8.70 26.81 -11.82
C ARG A 340 -9.86 25.87 -12.15
N GLU A 341 -9.71 24.95 -13.10
CA GLU A 341 -10.73 24.01 -13.59
C GLU A 341 -10.50 22.57 -13.12
N GLY A 342 -9.97 22.36 -11.90
CA GLY A 342 -9.91 21.01 -11.29
C GLY A 342 -9.10 19.94 -12.03
N GLY A 343 -8.24 20.34 -12.96
CA GLY A 343 -7.35 19.44 -13.71
C GLY A 343 -5.95 20.02 -13.77
N THR A 344 -4.96 19.25 -13.34
CA THR A 344 -3.54 19.55 -13.55
C THR A 344 -3.20 19.46 -15.04
N ARG A 345 -2.50 20.46 -15.56
CA ARG A 345 -1.77 20.40 -16.84
C ARG A 345 -0.34 19.97 -16.62
#